data_8c61bdd0a68cdf1e469506e66461b938
#
_entry.id   8c61bdd0a68cdf1e469506e66461b938
#
_cell.length_a   1.000
_cell.length_b   1.000
_cell.length_c   1.000
_cell.angle_alpha   90.00
_cell.angle_beta   90.00
_cell.angle_gamma   90.00
#
_symmetry.space_group_name_H-M   'P 1'
#
loop_
_entity.id
_entity.type
_entity.pdbx_description
1 polymer ?
#
loop_
_entity_poly.entity_id
_entity_poly.type
_entity_poly.pdbx_seq_one_letter_code
_entity_poly.pdbx_strand_id
1 'polypeptide(L)'
;SVIISRALPDVRDGLKPVQRRTLYDMYELGIRYDRPYRKCARIVGDTMGKYHPHGDSSIYEALVVMSQDFKKGMPLIDGHGNFGNIEGDGAAAMRYTEARLSKISMELLADIGKNTVDFVPNFDDTEKEPVVLPSRYPNLLVNGTTGIAVGMATNIPPHNLREVVQAVVKIIDNRVEEDRDTTIDEILPIVKAPDFPTGGLILGTRGCEEAYRTGRG
;
A
#
# COMPACT_ATOMS: atom_id res chain seq x y z
N SER A 1 6.72 -6.63 19.81
CA SER A 1 5.63 -5.79 19.24
C SER A 1 6.14 -4.80 18.19
N VAL A 2 7.28 -4.11 18.41
CA VAL A 2 7.84 -3.16 17.43
C VAL A 2 8.22 -3.86 16.11
N ILE A 3 8.81 -5.05 16.18
CA ILE A 3 9.20 -5.84 14.99
C ILE A 3 7.96 -6.25 14.21
N ILE A 4 6.87 -6.62 14.87
CA ILE A 4 5.60 -7.00 14.23
C ILE A 4 4.99 -5.80 13.53
N SER A 5 4.92 -4.64 14.18
CA SER A 5 4.34 -3.42 13.58
C SER A 5 5.13 -2.92 12.36
N ARG A 6 6.45 -3.20 12.29
CA ARG A 6 7.29 -2.84 11.13
C ARG A 6 7.11 -3.78 9.95
N ALA A 7 6.83 -5.05 10.21
CA ALA A 7 6.77 -6.09 9.18
C ALA A 7 5.39 -6.28 8.58
N LEU A 8 4.33 -5.96 9.32
CA LEU A 8 2.95 -6.20 8.90
C LEU A 8 2.24 -4.89 8.54
N PRO A 9 1.36 -4.91 7.52
CA PRO A 9 0.58 -3.74 7.15
C PRO A 9 -0.56 -3.50 8.14
N ASP A 10 -1.01 -2.24 8.21
CA ASP A 10 -2.29 -1.91 8.84
C ASP A 10 -3.42 -2.31 7.88
N VAL A 11 -4.45 -2.96 8.38
CA VAL A 11 -5.56 -3.42 7.54
C VAL A 11 -6.34 -2.25 6.92
N ARG A 12 -6.35 -1.09 7.55
CA ARG A 12 -7.14 0.08 7.13
C ARG A 12 -6.59 0.76 5.89
N ASP A 13 -5.26 0.84 5.74
CA ASP A 13 -4.62 1.49 4.59
C ASP A 13 -3.68 0.56 3.80
N GLY A 14 -3.45 -0.65 4.29
CA GLY A 14 -2.61 -1.65 3.62
C GLY A 14 -1.13 -1.31 3.62
N LEU A 15 -0.67 -0.44 4.51
CA LEU A 15 0.70 0.07 4.53
C LEU A 15 1.47 -0.36 5.76
N LYS A 16 2.76 -0.62 5.56
CA LYS A 16 3.75 -0.72 6.63
C LYS A 16 4.21 0.69 7.03
N PRO A 17 4.74 0.89 8.24
CA PRO A 17 5.15 2.22 8.68
C PRO A 17 6.10 2.95 7.71
N VAL A 18 7.11 2.27 7.16
CA VAL A 18 8.05 2.89 6.24
C VAL A 18 7.35 3.38 4.96
N GLN A 19 6.38 2.63 4.47
CA GLN A 19 5.60 3.00 3.28
C GLN A 19 4.72 4.21 3.56
N ARG A 20 4.01 4.20 4.67
CA ARG A 20 3.12 5.30 5.07
C ARG A 20 3.90 6.58 5.30
N ARG A 21 5.04 6.51 5.97
CA ARG A 21 5.92 7.66 6.24
C ARG A 21 6.46 8.26 4.96
N THR A 22 6.89 7.42 4.01
CA THR A 22 7.38 7.87 2.70
C THR A 22 6.29 8.60 1.91
N LEU A 23 5.10 8.02 1.82
CA LEU A 23 3.97 8.62 1.10
C LEU A 23 3.53 9.94 1.75
N TYR A 24 3.44 9.98 3.06
CA TYR A 24 3.06 11.20 3.78
C TYR A 24 4.10 12.31 3.61
N ASP A 25 5.38 11.98 3.71
CA ASP A 25 6.46 12.95 3.49
C ASP A 25 6.44 13.53 2.07
N MET A 26 6.25 12.69 1.07
CA MET A 26 6.10 13.14 -0.32
C MET A 26 4.89 14.07 -0.49
N TYR A 27 3.79 13.76 0.17
CA TYR A 27 2.60 14.59 0.16
C TYR A 27 2.87 15.97 0.77
N GLU A 28 3.53 16.01 1.91
CA GLU A 28 3.90 17.28 2.58
C GLU A 28 4.87 18.11 1.75
N LEU A 29 5.82 17.48 1.08
CA LEU A 29 6.76 18.15 0.19
C LEU A 29 6.12 18.61 -1.14
N GLY A 30 4.86 18.24 -1.38
CA GLY A 30 4.15 18.59 -2.60
C GLY A 30 4.62 17.83 -3.85
N ILE A 31 5.22 16.66 -3.68
CA ILE A 31 5.73 15.82 -4.77
C ILE A 31 4.59 14.95 -5.28
N ARG A 32 3.70 15.54 -6.07
CA ARG A 32 2.45 14.92 -6.52
C ARG A 32 2.48 14.60 -8.02
N TYR A 33 1.52 13.78 -8.46
CA TYR A 33 1.42 13.27 -9.83
C TYR A 33 1.39 14.36 -10.92
N ASP A 34 0.92 15.55 -10.61
CA ASP A 34 0.78 16.69 -11.53
C ASP A 34 1.91 17.71 -11.40
N ARG A 35 2.99 17.36 -10.71
CA ARG A 35 4.16 18.21 -10.48
C ARG A 35 5.44 17.49 -10.91
N PRO A 36 6.56 18.23 -11.05
CA PRO A 36 7.81 17.60 -11.45
C PRO A 36 8.27 16.49 -10.50
N TYR A 37 8.93 15.50 -11.06
CA TYR A 37 9.64 14.48 -10.29
C TYR A 37 10.71 15.10 -9.40
N ARG A 38 11.02 14.43 -8.31
CA ARG A 38 12.13 14.81 -7.42
C ARG A 38 13.08 13.64 -7.24
N LYS A 39 14.35 13.92 -6.98
CA LYS A 39 15.35 12.90 -6.72
C LYS A 39 14.95 12.02 -5.55
N CYS A 40 15.05 10.72 -5.74
CA CYS A 40 14.74 9.75 -4.67
C CYS A 40 15.65 9.96 -3.45
N ALA A 41 16.90 10.34 -3.65
CA ALA A 41 17.82 10.67 -2.56
C ALA A 41 17.28 11.78 -1.63
N ARG A 42 16.63 12.79 -2.20
CA ARG A 42 16.01 13.86 -1.42
C ARG A 42 14.81 13.34 -0.62
N ILE A 43 13.95 12.56 -1.25
CA ILE A 43 12.77 11.96 -0.59
C ILE A 43 13.21 11.07 0.57
N VAL A 44 14.16 10.18 0.32
CA VAL A 44 14.70 9.26 1.32
C VAL A 44 15.34 10.02 2.48
N GLY A 45 16.15 11.02 2.18
CA GLY A 45 16.81 11.84 3.21
C GLY A 45 15.81 12.60 4.08
N ASP A 46 14.79 13.20 3.49
CA ASP A 46 13.76 13.95 4.23
C ASP A 46 12.91 13.01 5.09
N THR A 47 12.47 11.88 4.54
CA THR A 47 11.71 10.86 5.29
C THR A 47 12.51 10.31 6.48
N MET A 48 13.79 10.01 6.25
CA MET A 48 14.67 9.49 7.29
C MET A 48 14.87 10.52 8.41
N GLY A 49 15.06 11.77 8.05
CA GLY A 49 15.29 12.84 9.03
C GLY A 49 14.06 13.17 9.85
N LYS A 50 12.87 13.11 9.26
CA LYS A 50 11.61 13.51 9.93
C LYS A 50 10.87 12.37 10.61
N TYR A 51 10.78 11.20 9.98
CA TYR A 51 9.82 10.17 10.40
C TYR A 51 10.41 8.80 10.61
N HIS A 52 11.45 8.41 9.88
CA HIS A 52 11.95 7.02 9.87
C HIS A 52 13.45 6.97 10.13
N PRO A 53 13.88 7.05 11.41
CA PRO A 53 15.30 7.14 11.78
C PRO A 53 16.01 5.79 11.71
N HIS A 54 15.89 5.11 10.61
CA HIS A 54 16.50 3.82 10.31
C HIS A 54 17.40 3.97 9.07
N GLY A 55 17.98 2.92 8.58
CA GLY A 55 18.87 3.02 7.41
C GLY A 55 18.14 3.55 6.16
N ASP A 56 18.83 4.33 5.34
CA ASP A 56 18.29 4.90 4.10
C ASP A 56 17.92 3.83 3.07
N SER A 57 18.64 2.70 3.07
CA SER A 57 18.38 1.58 2.16
C SER A 57 16.98 1.01 2.34
N SER A 58 16.48 0.89 3.56
CA SER A 58 15.14 0.37 3.82
C SER A 58 14.05 1.30 3.30
N ILE A 59 14.26 2.61 3.38
CA ILE A 59 13.33 3.61 2.84
C ILE A 59 13.34 3.56 1.31
N TYR A 60 14.51 3.52 0.70
CA TYR A 60 14.62 3.45 -0.75
C TYR A 60 14.02 2.16 -1.32
N GLU A 61 14.30 1.01 -0.70
CA GLU A 61 13.70 -0.26 -1.10
C GLU A 61 12.17 -0.22 -1.07
N ALA A 62 11.59 0.36 -0.02
CA ALA A 62 10.14 0.52 0.08
C ALA A 62 9.59 1.44 -1.02
N LEU A 63 10.28 2.55 -1.29
CA LEU A 63 9.94 3.46 -2.37
C LEU A 63 9.96 2.76 -3.73
N VAL A 64 11.00 2.00 -4.00
CA VAL A 64 11.16 1.24 -5.24
C VAL A 64 10.03 0.23 -5.42
N VAL A 65 9.72 -0.55 -4.39
CA VAL A 65 8.63 -1.55 -4.46
C VAL A 65 7.29 -0.88 -4.76
N MET A 66 6.99 0.26 -4.15
CA MET A 66 5.75 1.00 -4.39
C MET A 66 5.64 1.60 -5.80
N SER A 67 6.76 1.69 -6.53
CA SER A 67 6.80 2.19 -7.91
C SER A 67 6.77 1.10 -8.97
N GLN A 68 6.96 -0.17 -8.57
CA GLN A 68 7.07 -1.28 -9.51
C GLN A 68 5.71 -1.84 -9.90
N ASP A 69 5.31 -1.65 -11.16
CA ASP A 69 4.04 -2.12 -11.70
C ASP A 69 3.94 -3.65 -11.78
N PHE A 70 5.07 -4.35 -11.84
CA PHE A 70 5.11 -5.82 -11.82
C PHE A 70 4.97 -6.40 -10.41
N LYS A 71 5.03 -5.59 -9.36
CA LYS A 71 4.82 -6.01 -7.97
C LYS A 71 3.53 -5.48 -7.38
N LYS A 72 3.04 -4.35 -7.90
CA LYS A 72 1.84 -3.67 -7.40
C LYS A 72 0.80 -3.57 -8.50
N GLY A 73 -0.44 -3.93 -8.17
CA GLY A 73 -1.56 -3.79 -9.10
C GLY A 73 -1.82 -2.32 -9.46
N MET A 74 -1.73 -1.43 -8.48
CA MET A 74 -1.84 0.03 -8.65
C MET A 74 -0.66 0.70 -7.94
N PRO A 75 0.46 0.97 -8.64
CA PRO A 75 1.61 1.59 -8.00
C PRO A 75 1.27 2.91 -7.32
N LEU A 76 1.74 3.07 -6.08
CA LEU A 76 1.49 4.27 -5.28
C LEU A 76 2.48 5.39 -5.57
N ILE A 77 3.61 5.05 -6.18
CA ILE A 77 4.65 5.97 -6.58
C ILE A 77 4.87 5.85 -8.08
N ASP A 78 4.99 6.99 -8.74
CA ASP A 78 5.34 7.13 -10.14
C ASP A 78 6.83 7.39 -10.23
N GLY A 79 7.58 6.40 -10.69
CA GLY A 79 9.03 6.44 -10.80
C GLY A 79 9.51 6.87 -12.17
N HIS A 80 10.65 7.58 -12.21
CA HIS A 80 11.35 7.97 -13.44
C HIS A 80 12.80 7.56 -13.36
N GLY A 81 13.22 6.72 -14.30
CA GLY A 81 14.55 6.11 -14.34
C GLY A 81 14.48 4.61 -14.20
N ASN A 82 15.59 3.98 -13.83
CA ASN A 82 15.67 2.52 -13.68
C ASN A 82 15.26 2.08 -12.28
N PHE A 83 14.07 1.51 -12.16
CA PHE A 83 13.54 0.94 -10.92
C PHE A 83 13.57 -0.59 -10.89
N GLY A 84 14.39 -1.20 -11.73
CA GLY A 84 14.48 -2.65 -11.82
C GLY A 84 13.47 -3.24 -12.80
N ASN A 85 13.47 -4.57 -12.91
CA ASN A 85 12.56 -5.30 -13.79
C ASN A 85 12.11 -6.62 -13.18
N ILE A 86 11.17 -7.30 -13.85
CA ILE A 86 10.63 -8.58 -13.40
C ILE A 86 11.68 -9.71 -13.39
N GLU A 87 12.76 -9.55 -14.17
CA GLU A 87 13.84 -10.55 -14.30
C GLU A 87 14.82 -10.52 -13.14
N GLY A 88 14.63 -9.59 -12.20
CA GLY A 88 15.40 -9.53 -10.96
C GLY A 88 16.52 -8.49 -10.94
N ASP A 89 16.67 -7.69 -12.00
CA ASP A 89 17.61 -6.57 -11.97
C ASP A 89 17.16 -5.54 -10.92
N GLY A 90 18.10 -5.06 -10.12
CA GLY A 90 17.86 -4.07 -9.10
C GLY A 90 17.67 -2.66 -9.66
N ALA A 91 17.12 -1.78 -8.85
CA ALA A 91 17.00 -0.37 -9.18
C ALA A 91 18.38 0.31 -9.21
N ALA A 92 18.51 1.38 -10.00
CA ALA A 92 19.67 2.26 -9.93
C ALA A 92 19.74 2.94 -8.54
N ALA A 93 20.90 3.46 -8.20
CA ALA A 93 21.09 4.16 -6.93
C ALA A 93 20.15 5.39 -6.82
N MET A 94 19.74 5.70 -5.60
CA MET A 94 18.74 6.76 -5.33
C MET A 94 19.13 8.16 -5.84
N ARG A 95 20.42 8.41 -6.06
CA ARG A 95 20.89 9.68 -6.64
C ARG A 95 20.57 9.83 -8.13
N TYR A 96 20.27 8.72 -8.82
CA TYR A 96 19.97 8.72 -10.25
C TYR A 96 18.49 8.63 -10.57
N THR A 97 17.68 8.11 -9.66
CA THR A 97 16.23 7.92 -9.87
C THR A 97 15.44 9.08 -9.32
N GLU A 98 14.27 9.29 -9.89
CA GLU A 98 13.32 10.33 -9.48
C GLU A 98 11.96 9.71 -9.23
N ALA A 99 11.14 10.37 -8.43
CA ALA A 99 9.81 9.87 -8.11
C ALA A 99 8.84 11.00 -7.79
N ARG A 100 7.57 10.67 -7.85
CA ARG A 100 6.46 11.48 -7.36
C ARG A 100 5.32 10.55 -6.96
N LEU A 101 4.37 11.07 -6.22
CA LEU A 101 3.16 10.32 -5.88
C LEU A 101 2.37 10.05 -7.17
N SER A 102 1.87 8.82 -7.31
CA SER A 102 0.97 8.47 -8.41
C SER A 102 -0.41 9.08 -8.17
N LYS A 103 -1.24 9.12 -9.22
CA LYS A 103 -2.60 9.66 -9.11
C LYS A 103 -3.45 8.88 -8.09
N ILE A 104 -3.36 7.55 -8.07
CA ILE A 104 -4.14 6.72 -7.16
C ILE A 104 -3.76 6.94 -5.69
N SER A 105 -2.52 7.28 -5.39
CA SER A 105 -2.09 7.53 -4.01
C SER A 105 -2.78 8.75 -3.40
N MET A 106 -3.30 9.68 -4.21
CA MET A 106 -4.11 10.79 -3.72
C MET A 106 -5.39 10.31 -3.03
N GLU A 107 -5.92 9.16 -3.44
CA GLU A 107 -7.09 8.55 -2.81
C GLU A 107 -6.78 7.96 -1.42
N LEU A 108 -5.53 7.58 -1.17
CA LEU A 108 -5.09 7.18 0.16
C LEU A 108 -4.94 8.37 1.10
N LEU A 109 -4.52 9.50 0.57
CA LEU A 109 -4.18 10.72 1.32
C LEU A 109 -5.35 11.72 1.40
N ALA A 110 -6.43 11.47 0.66
CA ALA A 110 -7.55 12.38 0.58
C ALA A 110 -8.11 12.73 1.96
N ASP A 111 -8.33 14.02 2.20
CA ASP A 111 -8.87 14.56 3.45
C ASP A 111 -7.97 14.35 4.69
N ILE A 112 -6.70 14.06 4.50
CA ILE A 112 -5.77 13.83 5.63
C ILE A 112 -5.63 15.08 6.53
N GLY A 113 -5.80 16.26 5.98
CA GLY A 113 -5.76 17.52 6.73
C GLY A 113 -7.06 17.88 7.45
N LYS A 114 -8.12 17.05 7.35
CA LYS A 114 -9.47 17.35 7.85
C LYS A 114 -9.83 16.59 9.13
N ASN A 115 -8.87 16.22 9.93
CA ASN A 115 -9.07 15.48 11.19
C ASN A 115 -9.76 14.12 10.98
N THR A 116 -9.45 13.44 9.88
CA THR A 116 -10.02 12.13 9.53
C THR A 116 -9.26 10.97 10.15
N VAL A 117 -8.01 11.17 10.53
CA VAL A 117 -7.13 10.18 11.15
C VAL A 117 -6.35 10.80 12.30
N ASP A 118 -5.90 9.95 13.22
CA ASP A 118 -5.09 10.38 14.34
C ASP A 118 -3.64 10.64 13.90
N PHE A 119 -3.03 11.65 14.52
CA PHE A 119 -1.61 11.96 14.39
C PHE A 119 -0.91 11.75 15.73
N VAL A 120 0.32 11.32 15.68
CA VAL A 120 1.18 11.13 16.85
C VAL A 120 2.51 11.84 16.63
N PRO A 121 3.22 12.22 17.70
CA PRO A 121 4.57 12.74 17.57
C PRO A 121 5.49 11.76 16.87
N ASN A 122 6.43 12.27 16.09
CA ASN A 122 7.50 11.47 15.52
C ASN A 122 8.53 11.07 16.61
N PHE A 123 9.62 10.42 16.20
CA PHE A 123 10.62 9.86 17.11
C PHE A 123 11.32 10.90 18.02
N ASP A 124 11.44 12.16 17.61
CA ASP A 124 12.11 13.22 18.38
C ASP A 124 11.17 14.37 18.77
N ASP A 125 9.88 14.20 18.61
CA ASP A 125 8.83 15.14 18.98
C ASP A 125 8.91 16.49 18.23
N THR A 126 9.55 16.52 17.08
CA THR A 126 9.66 17.74 16.24
C THR A 126 8.58 17.81 15.17
N GLU A 127 8.01 16.68 14.78
CA GLU A 127 6.98 16.56 13.74
C GLU A 127 5.85 15.68 14.23
N LYS A 128 4.73 15.70 13.51
CA LYS A 128 3.62 14.76 13.71
C LYS A 128 3.42 13.90 12.48
N GLU A 129 3.13 12.65 12.68
CA GLU A 129 2.88 11.70 11.60
C GLU A 129 1.52 11.02 11.76
N PRO A 130 0.84 10.67 10.65
CA PRO A 130 -0.43 9.96 10.74
C PRO A 130 -0.22 8.50 11.19
N VAL A 131 -1.11 8.04 12.05
CA VAL A 131 -1.12 6.62 12.49
C VAL A 131 -1.54 5.72 11.33
N VAL A 132 -2.42 6.24 10.46
CA VAL A 132 -2.97 5.55 9.30
C VAL A 132 -3.35 6.61 8.27
N LEU A 133 -3.38 6.26 6.98
CA LEU A 133 -3.91 7.16 5.96
C LEU A 133 -5.43 6.99 5.84
N PRO A 134 -6.17 8.05 5.44
CA PRO A 134 -7.64 7.99 5.33
C PRO A 134 -8.17 6.90 4.40
N SER A 135 -7.49 6.63 3.32
CA SER A 135 -7.72 5.54 2.37
C SER A 135 -9.17 5.42 1.88
N ARG A 136 -9.46 5.98 0.71
CA ARG A 136 -10.80 5.90 0.08
C ARG A 136 -11.06 4.58 -0.66
N TYR A 137 -10.07 3.69 -0.72
CA TYR A 137 -10.22 2.37 -1.32
C TYR A 137 -9.41 1.35 -0.52
N PRO A 138 -9.74 0.05 -0.57
CA PRO A 138 -9.05 -0.96 0.22
C PRO A 138 -7.70 -1.35 -0.40
N ASN A 139 -6.70 -0.55 -0.16
CA ASN A 139 -5.36 -0.72 -0.72
C ASN A 139 -4.73 -2.07 -0.37
N LEU A 140 -5.01 -2.62 0.83
CA LEU A 140 -4.47 -3.92 1.23
C LEU A 140 -4.79 -5.02 0.22
N LEU A 141 -6.02 -5.05 -0.28
CA LEU A 141 -6.46 -6.03 -1.27
C LEU A 141 -6.02 -5.68 -2.69
N VAL A 142 -6.04 -4.41 -3.04
CA VAL A 142 -5.68 -3.97 -4.40
C VAL A 142 -4.21 -4.25 -4.69
N ASN A 143 -3.33 -3.89 -3.79
CA ASN A 143 -1.88 -4.06 -3.98
C ASN A 143 -1.31 -5.31 -3.33
N GLY A 144 -2.04 -5.94 -2.43
CA GLY A 144 -1.52 -7.06 -1.66
C GLY A 144 -0.36 -6.65 -0.76
N THR A 145 0.24 -7.62 -0.11
CA THR A 145 1.42 -7.40 0.73
C THR A 145 2.07 -8.73 1.09
N THR A 146 3.35 -8.68 1.40
CA THR A 146 4.07 -9.77 2.05
C THR A 146 4.78 -9.22 3.27
N GLY A 147 4.75 -9.96 4.37
CA GLY A 147 5.44 -9.56 5.59
C GLY A 147 5.78 -10.75 6.45
N ILE A 148 7.01 -10.79 6.95
CA ILE A 148 7.52 -11.85 7.81
C ILE A 148 8.02 -11.22 9.09
N ALA A 149 7.42 -11.63 10.22
CA ALA A 149 7.85 -11.26 11.55
C ALA A 149 8.10 -12.53 12.38
N VAL A 150 8.72 -12.39 13.54
CA VAL A 150 8.94 -13.55 14.43
C VAL A 150 7.60 -14.09 14.92
N GLY A 151 7.31 -15.34 14.58
CA GLY A 151 6.09 -16.03 14.96
C GLY A 151 4.85 -15.65 14.19
N MET A 152 4.96 -14.81 13.14
CA MET A 152 3.82 -14.30 12.39
C MET A 152 4.23 -13.94 10.96
N ALA A 153 3.40 -14.28 9.98
CA ALA A 153 3.63 -13.94 8.59
C ALA A 153 2.31 -13.64 7.89
N THR A 154 2.36 -12.77 6.87
CA THR A 154 1.23 -12.50 6.00
C THR A 154 1.65 -12.53 4.55
N ASN A 155 0.77 -13.01 3.69
CA ASN A 155 0.95 -13.00 2.25
C ASN A 155 -0.43 -12.82 1.60
N ILE A 156 -0.70 -11.60 1.19
CA ILE A 156 -1.97 -11.23 0.54
C ILE A 156 -1.66 -10.88 -0.91
N PRO A 157 -2.20 -11.62 -1.89
CA PRO A 157 -2.01 -11.29 -3.29
C PRO A 157 -2.80 -10.06 -3.69
N PRO A 158 -2.42 -9.36 -4.78
CA PRO A 158 -3.19 -8.24 -5.30
C PRO A 158 -4.51 -8.69 -5.92
N HIS A 159 -5.49 -7.77 -5.96
CA HIS A 159 -6.83 -8.00 -6.48
C HIS A 159 -7.24 -6.89 -7.44
N ASN A 160 -8.20 -7.18 -8.31
CA ASN A 160 -8.73 -6.21 -9.25
C ASN A 160 -9.47 -5.08 -8.53
N LEU A 161 -9.10 -3.83 -8.82
CA LEU A 161 -9.67 -2.65 -8.16
C LEU A 161 -11.19 -2.58 -8.32
N ARG A 162 -11.72 -2.83 -9.53
CA ARG A 162 -13.17 -2.77 -9.78
C ARG A 162 -13.93 -3.78 -8.94
N GLU A 163 -13.44 -5.03 -8.88
CA GLU A 163 -14.07 -6.08 -8.09
C GLU A 163 -14.07 -5.74 -6.60
N VAL A 164 -12.95 -5.25 -6.09
CA VAL A 164 -12.82 -4.86 -4.68
C VAL A 164 -13.75 -3.70 -4.34
N VAL A 165 -13.84 -2.69 -5.21
CA VAL A 165 -14.77 -1.57 -5.03
C VAL A 165 -16.23 -2.05 -5.07
N GLN A 166 -16.59 -2.95 -5.98
CA GLN A 166 -17.92 -3.55 -6.01
C GLN A 166 -18.26 -4.30 -4.72
N ALA A 167 -17.30 -5.01 -4.15
CA ALA A 167 -17.48 -5.67 -2.86
C ALA A 167 -17.72 -4.67 -1.72
N VAL A 168 -16.99 -3.56 -1.70
CA VAL A 168 -17.21 -2.47 -0.74
C VAL A 168 -18.62 -1.89 -0.88
N VAL A 169 -19.08 -1.64 -2.10
CA VAL A 169 -20.44 -1.14 -2.36
C VAL A 169 -21.49 -2.13 -1.84
N LYS A 170 -21.29 -3.43 -2.06
CA LYS A 170 -22.19 -4.47 -1.54
C LYS A 170 -22.27 -4.44 -0.02
N ILE A 171 -21.15 -4.29 0.66
CA ILE A 171 -21.08 -4.22 2.12
C ILE A 171 -21.83 -2.98 2.63
N ILE A 172 -21.62 -1.84 1.99
CA ILE A 172 -22.29 -0.58 2.36
C ILE A 172 -23.79 -0.70 2.15
N ASP A 173 -24.24 -1.21 1.01
CA ASP A 173 -25.66 -1.37 0.69
C ASP A 173 -26.36 -2.28 1.70
N ASN A 174 -25.76 -3.41 2.06
CA ASN A 174 -26.30 -4.31 3.07
C ASN A 174 -26.43 -3.63 4.43
N ARG A 175 -25.44 -2.81 4.79
CA ARG A 175 -25.48 -2.09 6.08
C ARG A 175 -26.51 -0.97 6.07
N VAL A 176 -26.58 -0.20 5.01
CA VAL A 176 -27.47 0.98 4.93
C VAL A 176 -28.92 0.57 4.70
N GLU A 177 -29.17 -0.37 3.79
CA GLU A 177 -30.54 -0.75 3.39
C GLU A 177 -31.14 -1.84 4.28
N GLU A 178 -30.33 -2.78 4.77
CA GLU A 178 -30.81 -3.94 5.50
C GLU A 178 -30.28 -4.05 6.94
N ASP A 179 -29.41 -3.13 7.36
CA ASP A 179 -28.78 -3.10 8.69
C ASP A 179 -28.18 -4.44 9.10
N ARG A 180 -27.45 -5.06 8.18
CA ARG A 180 -26.84 -6.37 8.40
C ARG A 180 -25.39 -6.43 7.89
N ASP A 181 -24.64 -7.38 8.42
CA ASP A 181 -23.31 -7.72 7.94
C ASP A 181 -23.39 -8.51 6.62
N THR A 182 -22.37 -8.36 5.80
CA THR A 182 -22.23 -9.11 4.55
C THR A 182 -21.54 -10.44 4.83
N THR A 183 -22.01 -11.51 4.22
CA THR A 183 -21.39 -12.83 4.34
C THR A 183 -20.32 -13.04 3.28
N ILE A 184 -19.41 -13.98 3.53
CA ILE A 184 -18.39 -14.35 2.53
C ILE A 184 -19.04 -14.90 1.25
N ASP A 185 -20.16 -15.58 1.34
CA ASP A 185 -20.89 -16.12 0.18
C ASP A 185 -21.40 -15.03 -0.75
N GLU A 186 -21.69 -13.83 -0.22
CA GLU A 186 -22.09 -12.68 -1.04
C GLU A 186 -20.90 -12.00 -1.73
N ILE A 187 -19.70 -12.12 -1.17
CA ILE A 187 -18.48 -11.51 -1.70
C ILE A 187 -17.80 -12.36 -2.78
N LEU A 188 -17.82 -13.69 -2.61
CA LEU A 188 -17.14 -14.61 -3.54
C LEU A 188 -17.52 -14.44 -5.01
N PRO A 189 -18.81 -14.21 -5.39
CA PRO A 189 -19.17 -13.94 -6.78
C PRO A 189 -18.63 -12.62 -7.32
N ILE A 190 -18.27 -11.68 -6.46
CA ILE A 190 -17.78 -10.35 -6.82
C ILE A 190 -16.25 -10.38 -6.92
N VAL A 191 -15.57 -10.87 -5.89
CA VAL A 191 -14.10 -11.02 -5.84
C VAL A 191 -13.77 -12.49 -6.04
N LYS A 192 -13.62 -12.89 -7.29
CA LYS A 192 -13.52 -14.30 -7.68
C LYS A 192 -12.16 -14.91 -7.39
N ALA A 193 -11.09 -14.13 -7.59
CA ALA A 193 -9.71 -14.61 -7.47
C ALA A 193 -8.74 -13.40 -7.41
N PRO A 194 -7.50 -13.63 -6.96
CA PRO A 194 -6.44 -12.63 -7.11
C PRO A 194 -6.21 -12.24 -8.56
N ASP A 195 -5.72 -11.02 -8.76
CA ASP A 195 -5.38 -10.46 -10.06
C ASP A 195 -3.92 -9.98 -10.02
N PHE A 196 -3.02 -10.81 -10.54
CA PHE A 196 -1.59 -10.53 -10.49
C PHE A 196 -1.16 -9.58 -11.61
N PRO A 197 -0.35 -8.55 -11.34
CA PRO A 197 0.12 -7.61 -12.35
C PRO A 197 0.97 -8.27 -13.44
N THR A 198 1.54 -9.44 -13.17
CA THR A 198 2.30 -10.23 -14.14
C THR A 198 1.43 -11.15 -15.02
N GLY A 199 0.10 -11.11 -14.85
CA GLY A 199 -0.83 -11.85 -15.69
C GLY A 199 -0.88 -13.34 -15.41
N GLY A 200 -0.70 -13.79 -14.19
CA GLY A 200 -0.80 -15.20 -13.81
C GLY A 200 -2.17 -15.80 -14.14
N LEU A 201 -2.18 -17.04 -14.57
CA LEU A 201 -3.40 -17.78 -14.88
C LEU A 201 -3.82 -18.65 -13.69
N ILE A 202 -5.07 -18.48 -13.24
CA ILE A 202 -5.65 -19.29 -12.18
C ILE A 202 -6.52 -20.36 -12.81
N LEU A 203 -6.15 -21.63 -12.57
CA LEU A 203 -6.89 -22.80 -13.07
C LEU A 203 -7.85 -23.30 -11.99
N GLY A 204 -9.12 -22.90 -12.11
CA GLY A 204 -10.17 -23.25 -11.16
C GLY A 204 -10.25 -22.28 -9.97
N THR A 205 -11.35 -22.35 -9.21
CA THR A 205 -11.65 -21.40 -8.15
C THR A 205 -11.70 -22.00 -6.74
N ARG A 206 -11.63 -23.34 -6.64
CA ARG A 206 -11.79 -24.05 -5.37
C ARG A 206 -10.74 -23.67 -4.32
N GLY A 207 -9.46 -23.57 -4.73
CA GLY A 207 -8.38 -23.15 -3.84
C GLY A 207 -8.53 -21.70 -3.39
N CYS A 208 -8.99 -20.83 -4.29
CA CYS A 208 -9.26 -19.43 -3.94
C CYS A 208 -10.42 -19.31 -2.93
N GLU A 209 -11.50 -20.03 -3.14
CA GLU A 209 -12.62 -20.08 -2.19
C GLU A 209 -12.17 -20.54 -0.81
N GLU A 210 -11.40 -21.62 -0.74
CA GLU A 210 -10.86 -22.14 0.51
C GLU A 210 -9.97 -21.10 1.22
N ALA A 211 -9.10 -20.44 0.46
CA ALA A 211 -8.23 -19.39 0.99
C ALA A 211 -9.04 -18.21 1.56
N TYR A 212 -10.08 -17.76 0.86
CA TYR A 212 -10.93 -16.67 1.33
C TYR A 212 -11.77 -17.05 2.56
N ARG A 213 -12.19 -18.31 2.67
CA ARG A 213 -12.98 -18.79 3.82
C ARG A 213 -12.13 -19.05 5.06
N THR A 214 -10.92 -19.60 4.88
CA THR A 214 -10.09 -20.12 5.96
C THR A 214 -8.79 -19.36 6.19
N GLY A 215 -8.38 -18.52 5.23
CA GLY A 215 -7.08 -17.88 5.23
C GLY A 215 -5.93 -18.79 4.79
N ARG A 216 -6.25 -19.97 4.26
CA ARG A 216 -5.28 -20.97 3.78
C ARG A 216 -5.71 -21.53 2.43
N GLY A 217 -4.82 -21.46 1.44
CA GLY A 217 -5.05 -22.00 0.11
C GLY A 217 -3.79 -22.12 -0.71
#